data_6e0f73e666c9c87efe05a50b704bc83a
#
_entry.id   6e0f73e666c9c87efe05a50b704bc83a
#
_cell.length_a   1.000
_cell.length_b   1.000
_cell.length_c   1.000
_cell.angle_alpha   90.00
_cell.angle_beta   90.00
_cell.angle_gamma   90.00
#
_symmetry.space_group_name_H-M   'P 1'
#
loop_
_entity.id
_entity.type
_entity.pdbx_description
1 polymer ?
#
loop_
_entity_poly.entity_id
_entity_poly.type
_entity_poly.pdbx_seq_one_letter_code
_entity_poly.pdbx_strand_id
1 'polypeptide(L)'
;MRATRIFFTCLAGLGILSAVHGQTAGTFTFSCTTTAPSGSWGNKHVLAVWIQNNAAPSVFIKTKAKYGNEDDHLTSWTAASGKNLVDAVTGATLSAYGTVSVSWNGTDVSKNVVMDGDYTLFIEMGWGKDKVGQHAVASFPFTKGAVSQHTTPAGTTNYSNAVIDWQPTATLLNTVEDENGLCIYPNPGDGLVQLRFQKRFSDLSISVFNPAGKLLLKESVGVQEAGTRSLDLSKYSPGLYLVSINSSTGTLNYRIVINK
;
A
#
# COMPACT_ATOMS: atom_id res chain seq x y z
N MET A 1 -13.22 63.62 24.10
CA MET A 1 -12.91 62.73 22.94
C MET A 1 -12.44 61.38 23.45
N ARG A 2 -13.28 60.35 23.33
CA ARG A 2 -12.90 58.95 23.73
C ARG A 2 -12.52 58.21 22.47
N ALA A 3 -11.26 57.74 22.43
CA ALA A 3 -10.77 56.92 21.33
C ALA A 3 -11.16 55.44 21.57
N THR A 4 -11.98 54.89 20.65
CA THR A 4 -12.34 53.49 20.62
C THR A 4 -11.24 52.70 19.93
N ARG A 5 -10.56 51.80 20.69
CA ARG A 5 -9.59 50.87 20.11
C ARG A 5 -10.34 49.64 19.60
N ILE A 6 -10.28 49.39 18.30
CA ILE A 6 -10.77 48.17 17.65
C ILE A 6 -9.69 47.13 17.74
N PHE A 7 -9.90 46.03 18.47
CA PHE A 7 -9.05 44.86 18.47
C PHE A 7 -9.42 43.96 17.27
N PHE A 8 -8.50 43.83 16.33
CA PHE A 8 -8.58 42.80 15.29
C PHE A 8 -8.07 41.47 15.84
N THR A 9 -8.97 40.51 16.07
CA THR A 9 -8.62 39.14 16.44
C THR A 9 -8.32 38.40 15.16
N CYS A 10 -7.03 38.10 14.95
CA CYS A 10 -6.58 37.27 13.84
C CYS A 10 -6.89 35.81 14.19
N LEU A 11 -7.92 35.22 13.58
CA LEU A 11 -8.25 33.80 13.71
C LEU A 11 -7.31 33.01 12.81
N ALA A 12 -6.25 32.44 13.39
CA ALA A 12 -5.35 31.51 12.69
C ALA A 12 -6.11 30.20 12.44
N GLY A 13 -6.58 30.02 11.21
CA GLY A 13 -7.15 28.76 10.77
C GLY A 13 -6.07 27.67 10.74
N LEU A 14 -6.12 26.73 11.65
CA LEU A 14 -5.30 25.52 11.65
C LEU A 14 -5.81 24.63 10.49
N GLY A 15 -5.17 24.72 9.33
CA GLY A 15 -5.44 23.82 8.21
C GLY A 15 -5.02 22.40 8.58
N ILE A 16 -5.98 21.50 8.73
CA ILE A 16 -5.71 20.07 8.85
C ILE A 16 -5.18 19.60 7.49
N LEU A 17 -3.86 19.42 7.39
CA LEU A 17 -3.23 18.74 6.27
C LEU A 17 -3.66 17.25 6.33
N SER A 18 -4.69 16.89 5.61
CA SER A 18 -5.01 15.49 5.36
C SER A 18 -3.88 14.90 4.51
N ALA A 19 -3.07 14.04 5.08
CA ALA A 19 -2.10 13.26 4.34
C ALA A 19 -2.86 12.42 3.29
N VAL A 20 -2.63 12.68 2.01
CA VAL A 20 -3.14 11.84 0.93
C VAL A 20 -2.29 10.57 0.94
N HIS A 21 -2.80 9.51 1.55
CA HIS A 21 -2.17 8.22 1.52
C HIS A 21 -2.43 7.57 0.15
N GLY A 22 -1.37 7.09 -0.50
CA GLY A 22 -1.49 6.30 -1.73
C GLY A 22 -2.23 4.98 -1.50
N GLN A 23 -2.65 4.34 -2.57
CA GLN A 23 -3.19 2.97 -2.59
C GLN A 23 -2.37 2.15 -3.57
N THR A 24 -1.22 1.68 -3.12
CA THR A 24 -0.32 0.87 -3.94
C THR A 24 -0.82 -0.57 -4.01
N ALA A 25 -1.10 -1.08 -5.19
CA ALA A 25 -1.31 -2.51 -5.38
C ALA A 25 0.01 -3.28 -5.20
N GLY A 26 -0.05 -4.52 -4.77
CA GLY A 26 1.16 -5.31 -4.56
C GLY A 26 0.86 -6.69 -4.02
N THR A 27 1.91 -7.45 -3.78
CA THR A 27 1.85 -8.77 -3.17
C THR A 27 2.67 -8.79 -1.90
N PHE A 28 2.02 -9.09 -0.80
CA PHE A 28 2.63 -9.42 0.46
C PHE A 28 2.77 -10.94 0.56
N THR A 29 3.92 -11.43 1.00
CA THR A 29 4.11 -12.82 1.40
C THR A 29 4.66 -12.89 2.81
N PHE A 30 4.20 -13.87 3.54
CA PHE A 30 4.69 -14.21 4.87
C PHE A 30 4.89 -15.71 4.97
N SER A 31 5.98 -16.12 5.59
CA SER A 31 6.19 -17.50 6.01
C SER A 31 6.85 -17.54 7.39
N CYS A 32 6.52 -18.56 8.16
CA CYS A 32 7.22 -18.88 9.41
C CYS A 32 7.16 -20.38 9.68
N THR A 33 7.97 -20.85 10.61
CA THR A 33 7.92 -22.22 11.13
C THR A 33 7.22 -22.21 12.48
N THR A 34 6.12 -22.97 12.60
CA THR A 34 5.46 -23.21 13.89
C THR A 34 6.15 -24.34 14.62
N THR A 35 6.25 -24.23 15.95
CA THR A 35 6.89 -25.21 16.83
C THR A 35 5.92 -25.64 17.92
N ALA A 36 5.97 -26.91 18.30
CA ALA A 36 5.15 -27.45 19.39
C ALA A 36 5.35 -26.64 20.69
N PRO A 37 4.26 -26.35 21.42
CA PRO A 37 4.38 -25.81 22.75
C PRO A 37 5.07 -26.79 23.71
N SER A 38 5.64 -26.28 24.77
CA SER A 38 6.21 -27.11 25.84
C SER A 38 5.10 -27.96 26.50
N GLY A 39 5.42 -29.23 26.79
CA GLY A 39 4.48 -30.19 27.39
C GLY A 39 4.04 -31.28 26.41
N SER A 40 3.17 -32.20 26.89
CA SER A 40 2.72 -33.39 26.15
C SER A 40 1.36 -33.18 25.51
N TRP A 41 1.22 -32.19 24.65
CA TRP A 41 -0.06 -31.80 24.02
C TRP A 41 -0.39 -32.54 22.72
N GLY A 42 0.57 -33.27 22.17
CA GLY A 42 0.46 -33.84 20.82
C GLY A 42 0.64 -32.79 19.74
N ASN A 43 0.36 -33.17 18.49
CA ASN A 43 0.65 -32.32 17.33
C ASN A 43 -0.61 -31.62 16.76
N LYS A 44 -1.79 -31.99 17.24
CA LYS A 44 -3.05 -31.39 16.74
C LYS A 44 -3.20 -29.97 17.26
N HIS A 45 -3.43 -29.03 16.36
CA HIS A 45 -3.67 -27.63 16.70
C HIS A 45 -4.54 -26.95 15.64
N VAL A 46 -5.24 -25.89 16.05
CA VAL A 46 -5.91 -24.94 15.18
C VAL A 46 -5.02 -23.73 14.95
N LEU A 47 -5.19 -23.03 13.83
CA LEU A 47 -4.36 -21.88 13.49
C LEU A 47 -5.15 -20.84 12.70
N ALA A 48 -4.92 -19.57 13.00
CA ALA A 48 -5.39 -18.47 12.18
C ALA A 48 -4.26 -17.47 11.88
N VAL A 49 -4.31 -16.89 10.69
CA VAL A 49 -3.42 -15.79 10.24
C VAL A 49 -4.29 -14.67 9.70
N TRP A 50 -4.11 -13.45 10.21
CA TRP A 50 -4.86 -12.29 9.76
C TRP A 50 -4.04 -11.01 9.75
N ILE A 51 -4.56 -9.98 9.09
CA ILE A 51 -3.93 -8.67 8.96
C ILE A 51 -4.84 -7.62 9.57
N GLN A 52 -4.24 -6.68 10.31
CA GLN A 52 -4.84 -5.44 10.79
C GLN A 52 -4.01 -4.25 10.34
N ASN A 53 -4.62 -3.07 10.21
CA ASN A 53 -3.87 -1.83 10.11
C ASN A 53 -3.41 -1.37 11.51
N ASN A 54 -2.43 -0.46 11.55
CA ASN A 54 -1.90 0.10 12.81
C ASN A 54 -2.58 1.42 13.20
N ALA A 55 -3.81 1.69 12.71
CA ALA A 55 -4.60 2.83 13.16
C ALA A 55 -4.98 2.68 14.65
N ALA A 56 -5.37 3.76 15.28
CA ALA A 56 -5.88 3.76 16.65
C ALA A 56 -7.36 4.17 16.67
N PRO A 57 -8.31 3.23 16.88
CA PRO A 57 -8.14 1.78 17.09
C PRO A 57 -7.72 1.05 15.80
N SER A 58 -7.01 -0.08 15.96
CA SER A 58 -6.64 -0.92 14.82
C SER A 58 -7.88 -1.56 14.18
N VAL A 59 -7.87 -1.65 12.86
CA VAL A 59 -8.99 -2.20 12.10
C VAL A 59 -8.57 -3.52 11.43
N PHE A 60 -9.42 -4.52 11.58
CA PHE A 60 -9.29 -5.79 10.87
C PHE A 60 -9.39 -5.57 9.36
N ILE A 61 -8.45 -6.16 8.63
CA ILE A 61 -8.38 -6.07 7.16
C ILE A 61 -8.83 -7.37 6.52
N LYS A 62 -8.20 -8.50 6.87
CA LYS A 62 -8.50 -9.78 6.22
C LYS A 62 -7.90 -10.96 6.96
N THR A 63 -8.64 -12.07 7.05
CA THR A 63 -8.09 -13.38 7.40
C THR A 63 -7.40 -13.98 6.17
N LYS A 64 -6.19 -14.51 6.36
CA LYS A 64 -5.42 -15.12 5.28
C LYS A 64 -5.44 -16.64 5.33
N ALA A 65 -5.43 -17.21 6.52
CA ALA A 65 -5.58 -18.63 6.71
C ALA A 65 -6.36 -18.94 8.00
N LYS A 66 -7.12 -20.04 8.00
CA LYS A 66 -7.79 -20.57 9.19
C LYS A 66 -7.91 -22.08 9.08
N TYR A 67 -7.31 -22.79 10.02
CA TYR A 67 -7.30 -24.24 10.09
C TYR A 67 -7.97 -24.74 11.38
N GLY A 68 -8.82 -25.74 11.23
CA GLY A 68 -9.65 -26.31 12.31
C GLY A 68 -10.99 -25.58 12.49
N ASN A 69 -11.88 -26.16 13.29
CA ASN A 69 -13.25 -25.64 13.54
C ASN A 69 -13.43 -25.09 14.96
N GLU A 70 -12.42 -25.26 15.83
CA GLU A 70 -12.48 -24.84 17.22
C GLU A 70 -12.09 -23.35 17.33
N ASP A 71 -13.03 -22.46 16.96
CA ASP A 71 -12.83 -21.01 16.96
C ASP A 71 -12.58 -20.44 18.35
N ASP A 72 -13.05 -21.09 19.38
CA ASP A 72 -12.90 -20.72 20.78
C ASP A 72 -11.47 -20.93 21.32
N HIS A 73 -10.63 -21.65 20.59
CA HIS A 73 -9.19 -21.73 20.82
C HIS A 73 -8.39 -20.60 20.15
N LEU A 74 -9.04 -19.81 19.27
CA LEU A 74 -8.47 -18.70 18.52
C LEU A 74 -9.11 -17.37 18.99
N THR A 75 -8.94 -17.04 20.25
CA THR A 75 -9.66 -15.95 20.91
C THR A 75 -9.28 -14.58 20.36
N SER A 76 -8.00 -14.37 20.03
CA SER A 76 -7.52 -13.11 19.47
C SER A 76 -8.03 -12.91 18.05
N TRP A 77 -7.94 -13.94 17.22
CA TRP A 77 -8.50 -13.91 15.86
C TRP A 77 -10.01 -13.69 15.87
N THR A 78 -10.74 -14.42 16.73
CA THR A 78 -12.20 -14.30 16.83
C THR A 78 -12.61 -12.87 17.22
N ALA A 79 -11.93 -12.29 18.21
CA ALA A 79 -12.17 -10.92 18.66
C ALA A 79 -11.88 -9.89 17.57
N ALA A 80 -10.78 -10.06 16.83
CA ALA A 80 -10.36 -9.12 15.80
C ALA A 80 -11.21 -9.21 14.53
N SER A 81 -11.52 -10.43 14.08
CA SER A 81 -12.11 -10.70 12.77
C SER A 81 -13.63 -10.82 12.76
N GLY A 82 -14.27 -11.03 13.93
CA GLY A 82 -15.67 -11.45 13.99
C GLY A 82 -15.91 -12.75 13.20
N LYS A 83 -14.90 -13.61 13.09
CA LYS A 83 -14.90 -14.87 12.32
C LYS A 83 -15.02 -14.67 10.80
N ASN A 84 -14.60 -13.53 10.27
CA ASN A 84 -14.63 -13.26 8.84
C ASN A 84 -13.60 -14.12 8.10
N LEU A 85 -14.06 -14.88 7.10
CA LEU A 85 -13.26 -15.81 6.30
C LEU A 85 -13.27 -15.46 4.80
N VAL A 86 -13.68 -14.26 4.42
CA VAL A 86 -13.69 -13.84 3.01
C VAL A 86 -12.28 -13.97 2.42
N ASP A 87 -12.16 -14.76 1.34
CA ASP A 87 -10.91 -15.07 0.63
C ASP A 87 -9.81 -15.70 1.51
N ALA A 88 -10.16 -16.28 2.65
CA ALA A 88 -9.22 -17.02 3.49
C ALA A 88 -8.98 -18.43 2.94
N VAL A 89 -7.74 -18.90 3.05
CA VAL A 89 -7.47 -20.34 2.90
C VAL A 89 -7.96 -21.05 4.16
N THR A 90 -8.85 -22.02 4.01
CA THR A 90 -9.39 -22.78 5.14
C THR A 90 -9.07 -24.26 5.00
N GLY A 91 -8.92 -24.95 6.14
CA GLY A 91 -8.63 -26.38 6.16
C GLY A 91 -8.98 -27.03 7.50
N ALA A 92 -8.79 -28.34 7.56
CA ALA A 92 -8.97 -29.12 8.77
C ALA A 92 -7.95 -28.73 9.84
N THR A 93 -8.19 -29.16 11.08
CA THR A 93 -7.25 -29.10 12.20
C THR A 93 -5.89 -29.67 11.77
N LEU A 94 -4.83 -28.91 12.01
CA LEU A 94 -3.48 -29.31 11.66
C LEU A 94 -3.00 -30.48 12.54
N SER A 95 -2.30 -31.43 11.94
CA SER A 95 -1.78 -32.63 12.60
C SER A 95 -0.29 -32.60 12.84
N ALA A 96 0.42 -31.59 12.35
CA ALA A 96 1.85 -31.42 12.50
C ALA A 96 2.22 -29.93 12.53
N TYR A 97 3.21 -29.56 13.31
CA TYR A 97 3.88 -28.27 13.28
C TYR A 97 4.81 -28.23 12.08
N GLY A 98 5.07 -27.02 11.56
CA GLY A 98 5.92 -26.86 10.39
C GLY A 98 5.76 -25.48 9.75
N THR A 99 6.08 -25.37 8.48
CA THR A 99 6.02 -24.12 7.75
C THR A 99 4.58 -23.72 7.46
N VAL A 100 4.23 -22.49 7.83
CA VAL A 100 3.00 -21.79 7.46
C VAL A 100 3.36 -20.68 6.50
N SER A 101 2.64 -20.60 5.37
CA SER A 101 2.86 -19.55 4.38
C SER A 101 1.52 -18.96 3.95
N VAL A 102 1.45 -17.65 3.82
CA VAL A 102 0.28 -16.92 3.32
C VAL A 102 0.71 -15.82 2.35
N SER A 103 -0.20 -15.45 1.46
CA SER A 103 -0.04 -14.28 0.60
C SER A 103 -1.25 -13.35 0.71
N TRP A 104 -1.03 -12.05 0.46
CA TRP A 104 -2.06 -11.03 0.46
C TRP A 104 -1.81 -10.03 -0.68
N ASN A 105 -2.86 -9.67 -1.38
CA ASN A 105 -2.81 -8.79 -2.55
C ASN A 105 -3.07 -7.30 -2.22
N GLY A 106 -2.99 -6.91 -0.96
CA GLY A 106 -3.24 -5.53 -0.54
C GLY A 106 -4.71 -5.12 -0.50
N THR A 107 -5.67 -6.08 -0.48
CA THR A 107 -7.11 -5.76 -0.47
C THR A 107 -7.79 -6.13 0.85
N ASP A 108 -8.85 -5.39 1.21
CA ASP A 108 -9.76 -5.71 2.31
C ASP A 108 -10.75 -6.85 1.96
N VAL A 109 -11.69 -7.11 2.86
CA VAL A 109 -12.77 -8.11 2.66
C VAL A 109 -13.75 -7.72 1.55
N SER A 110 -13.83 -6.47 1.19
CA SER A 110 -14.65 -5.94 0.08
C SER A 110 -13.89 -5.91 -1.24
N LYS A 111 -12.64 -6.43 -1.26
CA LYS A 111 -11.72 -6.44 -2.42
C LYS A 111 -11.22 -5.07 -2.86
N ASN A 112 -11.38 -4.03 -2.04
CA ASN A 112 -10.79 -2.73 -2.30
C ASN A 112 -9.31 -2.74 -1.89
N VAL A 113 -8.44 -2.13 -2.69
CA VAL A 113 -7.04 -1.92 -2.30
C VAL A 113 -7.03 -1.00 -1.08
N VAL A 114 -6.39 -1.43 0.01
CA VAL A 114 -6.30 -0.63 1.23
C VAL A 114 -5.24 0.46 1.08
N MET A 115 -5.31 1.49 1.93
CA MET A 115 -4.37 2.61 1.93
C MET A 115 -2.95 2.15 2.22
N ASP A 116 -1.97 2.89 1.74
CA ASP A 116 -0.57 2.68 2.10
C ASP A 116 -0.33 3.10 3.55
N GLY A 117 0.57 2.42 4.22
CA GLY A 117 0.86 2.64 5.64
C GLY A 117 1.30 1.37 6.35
N ASP A 118 1.28 1.43 7.67
CA ASP A 118 1.74 0.35 8.54
C ASP A 118 0.62 -0.63 8.86
N TYR A 119 0.95 -1.88 8.77
CA TYR A 119 0.09 -3.04 9.02
C TYR A 119 0.79 -4.03 9.94
N THR A 120 0.01 -4.90 10.56
CA THR A 120 0.53 -6.01 11.33
C THR A 120 -0.14 -7.30 10.88
N LEU A 121 0.67 -8.29 10.54
CA LEU A 121 0.21 -9.66 10.41
C LEU A 121 0.25 -10.32 11.78
N PHE A 122 -0.84 -10.96 12.16
CA PHE A 122 -0.97 -11.78 13.35
C PHE A 122 -1.09 -13.24 12.96
N ILE A 123 -0.50 -14.10 13.80
CA ILE A 123 -0.67 -15.55 13.75
C ILE A 123 -1.02 -16.04 15.15
N GLU A 124 -2.06 -16.84 15.24
CA GLU A 124 -2.50 -17.47 16.48
C GLU A 124 -2.65 -18.97 16.24
N MET A 125 -2.15 -19.77 17.15
CA MET A 125 -2.45 -21.21 17.20
C MET A 125 -2.96 -21.58 18.59
N GLY A 126 -3.90 -22.52 18.60
CA GLY A 126 -4.48 -23.10 19.82
C GLY A 126 -4.34 -24.62 19.82
N TRP A 127 -4.06 -25.18 20.96
CA TRP A 127 -3.83 -26.62 21.15
C TRP A 127 -4.53 -27.16 22.41
N GLY A 128 -4.53 -28.47 22.59
CA GLY A 128 -5.11 -29.10 23.79
C GLY A 128 -6.64 -29.08 23.80
N LYS A 129 -7.23 -29.25 24.98
CA LYS A 129 -8.68 -29.28 25.19
C LYS A 129 -9.19 -28.04 25.93
N ASP A 130 -8.30 -27.35 26.65
CA ASP A 130 -8.66 -26.20 27.44
C ASP A 130 -8.45 -24.94 26.63
N LYS A 131 -9.46 -24.09 26.62
CA LYS A 131 -9.49 -22.86 25.78
C LYS A 131 -8.62 -21.74 26.34
N VAL A 132 -8.37 -21.74 27.64
CA VAL A 132 -7.63 -20.71 28.35
C VAL A 132 -6.19 -21.14 28.55
N GLY A 133 -5.24 -20.30 28.08
CA GLY A 133 -3.81 -20.51 28.28
C GLY A 133 -3.14 -21.54 27.38
N GLN A 134 -3.91 -22.18 26.48
CA GLN A 134 -3.38 -23.13 25.49
C GLN A 134 -3.39 -22.55 24.08
N HIS A 135 -2.89 -21.33 23.97
CA HIS A 135 -2.72 -20.65 22.69
C HIS A 135 -1.41 -19.84 22.69
N ALA A 136 -0.92 -19.57 21.52
CA ALA A 136 0.20 -18.65 21.27
C ALA A 136 -0.16 -17.66 20.18
N VAL A 137 0.14 -16.39 20.37
CA VAL A 137 -0.04 -15.33 19.41
C VAL A 137 1.30 -14.68 19.13
N ALA A 138 1.58 -14.39 17.87
CA ALA A 138 2.69 -13.53 17.47
C ALA A 138 2.21 -12.47 16.49
N SER A 139 2.93 -11.37 16.44
CA SER A 139 2.64 -10.23 15.57
C SER A 139 3.89 -9.82 14.80
N PHE A 140 3.69 -9.50 13.53
CA PHE A 140 4.76 -9.17 12.60
C PHE A 140 4.39 -7.89 11.86
N PRO A 141 4.96 -6.73 12.26
CA PRO A 141 4.70 -5.46 11.60
C PRO A 141 5.38 -5.40 10.23
N PHE A 142 4.72 -4.72 9.30
CA PHE A 142 5.24 -4.42 7.97
C PHE A 142 4.62 -3.15 7.42
N THR A 143 5.27 -2.55 6.41
CA THR A 143 4.76 -1.36 5.73
C THR A 143 4.33 -1.72 4.31
N LYS A 144 3.11 -1.37 3.94
CA LYS A 144 2.58 -1.44 2.57
C LYS A 144 2.74 -0.07 1.91
N GLY A 145 3.32 -0.02 0.73
CA GLY A 145 3.54 1.23 -0.01
C GLY A 145 4.29 1.01 -1.32
N ALA A 146 4.75 2.09 -1.93
CA ALA A 146 5.43 2.07 -3.22
C ALA A 146 6.85 1.45 -3.19
N VAL A 147 7.40 1.23 -1.99
CA VAL A 147 8.74 0.65 -1.80
C VAL A 147 8.62 -0.80 -1.41
N SER A 148 9.42 -1.67 -2.03
CA SER A 148 9.52 -3.08 -1.63
C SER A 148 10.12 -3.22 -0.24
N GLN A 149 9.66 -4.19 0.51
CA GLN A 149 10.17 -4.52 1.83
C GLN A 149 10.54 -6.01 1.89
N HIS A 150 11.70 -6.31 2.46
CA HIS A 150 12.10 -7.67 2.85
C HIS A 150 12.60 -7.63 4.29
N THR A 151 12.01 -8.42 5.18
CA THR A 151 12.44 -8.50 6.57
C THR A 151 12.40 -9.93 7.08
N THR A 152 13.30 -10.22 8.03
CA THR A 152 13.37 -11.49 8.75
C THR A 152 13.24 -11.21 10.25
N PRO A 153 12.02 -11.02 10.74
CA PRO A 153 11.77 -10.66 12.14
C PRO A 153 12.31 -11.75 13.10
N ALA A 154 12.71 -11.32 14.29
CA ALA A 154 13.08 -12.25 15.35
C ALA A 154 11.91 -13.19 15.66
N GLY A 155 12.22 -14.47 15.83
CA GLY A 155 11.23 -15.49 16.21
C GLY A 155 10.78 -15.35 17.66
N THR A 156 9.71 -16.04 17.99
CA THR A 156 9.22 -16.28 19.34
C THR A 156 9.35 -17.78 19.68
N THR A 157 8.97 -18.17 20.89
CA THR A 157 9.05 -19.57 21.33
C THR A 157 8.35 -20.55 20.38
N ASN A 158 7.21 -20.13 19.79
CA ASN A 158 6.38 -21.02 18.97
C ASN A 158 6.40 -20.66 17.47
N TYR A 159 7.05 -19.56 17.09
CA TYR A 159 7.14 -19.09 15.71
C TYR A 159 8.57 -18.67 15.41
N SER A 160 9.21 -19.33 14.49
CA SER A 160 10.61 -19.08 14.10
C SER A 160 10.74 -18.91 12.59
N ASN A 161 11.91 -18.47 12.14
CA ASN A 161 12.24 -18.31 10.72
C ASN A 161 11.19 -17.47 9.97
N ALA A 162 10.69 -16.42 10.60
CA ALA A 162 9.73 -15.54 9.97
C ALA A 162 10.38 -14.75 8.83
N VAL A 163 9.73 -14.73 7.67
CA VAL A 163 10.12 -13.95 6.50
C VAL A 163 8.91 -13.17 6.03
N ILE A 164 9.10 -11.89 5.77
CA ILE A 164 8.11 -10.98 5.27
C ILE A 164 8.64 -10.31 4.01
N ASP A 165 7.86 -10.36 2.94
CA ASP A 165 8.10 -9.62 1.73
C ASP A 165 6.86 -8.82 1.35
N TRP A 166 7.05 -7.54 1.04
CA TRP A 166 6.09 -6.73 0.31
C TRP A 166 6.71 -6.34 -1.03
N GLN A 167 6.06 -6.74 -2.11
CA GLN A 167 6.42 -6.33 -3.45
C GLN A 167 5.27 -5.50 -4.00
N PRO A 168 5.42 -4.16 -4.07
CA PRO A 168 4.47 -3.37 -4.82
C PRO A 168 4.41 -3.95 -6.22
N THR A 169 3.21 -4.19 -6.71
CA THR A 169 3.07 -4.33 -8.15
C THR A 169 3.70 -3.04 -8.65
N ALA A 170 4.87 -3.16 -9.28
CA ALA A 170 5.29 -2.08 -10.11
C ALA A 170 3.99 -1.76 -10.86
N THR A 171 3.36 -0.64 -10.57
CA THR A 171 2.65 0.03 -11.60
C THR A 171 3.78 0.19 -12.60
N LEU A 172 3.99 -0.82 -13.46
CA LEU A 172 4.39 -0.49 -14.79
C LEU A 172 3.45 0.66 -15.01
N LEU A 173 3.99 1.85 -14.85
CA LEU A 173 3.40 2.96 -15.52
C LEU A 173 2.93 2.28 -16.75
N ASN A 174 1.61 2.06 -16.86
CA ASN A 174 1.16 1.86 -18.17
C ASN A 174 1.92 2.94 -18.92
N THR A 175 3.05 2.60 -19.46
CA THR A 175 3.35 3.03 -20.76
C THR A 175 2.10 2.53 -21.45
N VAL A 176 0.97 3.24 -21.25
CA VAL A 176 0.02 3.35 -22.29
C VAL A 176 0.96 3.81 -23.37
N GLU A 177 1.49 2.82 -24.12
CA GLU A 177 1.92 3.09 -25.45
C GLU A 177 0.67 3.70 -26.00
N ASP A 178 0.57 5.00 -25.77
CA ASP A 178 -0.46 5.82 -26.38
C ASP A 178 -0.22 5.52 -27.85
N GLU A 179 -1.25 5.11 -28.55
CA GLU A 179 -1.23 4.93 -30.01
C GLU A 179 -0.50 6.10 -30.68
N ASN A 180 -0.35 7.20 -29.96
CA ASN A 180 0.39 8.40 -30.34
C ASN A 180 1.92 8.32 -30.12
N GLY A 181 2.47 7.27 -29.51
CA GLY A 181 3.91 7.05 -29.35
C GLY A 181 4.60 7.97 -28.35
N LEU A 182 3.91 8.33 -27.26
CA LEU A 182 4.46 9.10 -26.14
C LEU A 182 4.17 8.41 -24.81
N CYS A 183 5.18 8.34 -23.94
CA CYS A 183 5.06 7.84 -22.57
C CYS A 183 5.58 8.90 -21.58
N ILE A 184 4.94 9.00 -20.40
CA ILE A 184 5.35 9.89 -19.32
C ILE A 184 5.58 9.06 -18.06
N TYR A 185 6.78 9.12 -17.48
CA TYR A 185 7.15 8.38 -16.28
C TYR A 185 8.26 9.10 -15.47
N PRO A 186 8.40 8.81 -14.14
CA PRO A 186 7.45 8.07 -13.29
C PRO A 186 6.18 8.88 -13.04
N ASN A 187 5.06 8.18 -12.87
CA ASN A 187 3.79 8.78 -12.49
C ASN A 187 2.94 7.78 -11.66
N PRO A 188 2.80 7.96 -10.34
CA PRO A 188 3.32 9.07 -9.53
C PRO A 188 4.85 9.13 -9.46
N GLY A 189 5.40 10.32 -9.14
CA GLY A 189 6.83 10.56 -9.00
C GLY A 189 7.15 11.74 -8.09
N ASP A 190 8.43 12.01 -7.86
CA ASP A 190 8.95 13.09 -7.03
C ASP A 190 8.94 14.46 -7.71
N GLY A 191 8.49 14.50 -8.96
CA GLY A 191 8.46 15.70 -9.80
C GLY A 191 9.52 15.72 -10.90
N LEU A 192 10.48 14.79 -10.93
CA LEU A 192 11.34 14.58 -12.09
C LEU A 192 10.66 13.59 -13.03
N VAL A 193 10.14 14.09 -14.14
CA VAL A 193 9.32 13.34 -15.08
C VAL A 193 10.06 13.18 -16.41
N GLN A 194 10.00 11.99 -16.99
CA GLN A 194 10.55 11.70 -18.31
C GLN A 194 9.43 11.58 -19.32
N LEU A 195 9.59 12.28 -20.44
CA LEU A 195 8.75 12.19 -21.63
C LEU A 195 9.49 11.36 -22.66
N ARG A 196 9.07 10.12 -22.91
CA ARG A 196 9.66 9.24 -23.91
C ARG A 196 8.86 9.30 -25.21
N PHE A 197 9.46 9.84 -26.25
CA PHE A 197 8.93 9.90 -27.59
C PHE A 197 9.41 8.69 -28.38
N GLN A 198 8.49 7.91 -28.92
CA GLN A 198 8.81 6.73 -29.75
C GLN A 198 8.95 7.07 -31.24
N LYS A 199 8.42 8.21 -31.65
CA LYS A 199 8.47 8.72 -33.01
C LYS A 199 8.77 10.22 -33.00
N ARG A 200 9.03 10.76 -34.18
CA ARG A 200 9.23 12.20 -34.38
C ARG A 200 7.92 12.97 -34.20
N PHE A 201 8.00 14.11 -33.49
CA PHE A 201 6.96 15.11 -33.36
C PHE A 201 7.44 16.45 -33.93
N SER A 202 6.59 17.16 -34.67
CA SER A 202 6.85 18.50 -35.20
C SER A 202 5.94 19.50 -34.50
N ASP A 203 6.41 20.76 -34.44
CA ASP A 203 5.70 21.88 -33.79
C ASP A 203 5.33 21.57 -32.31
N LEU A 204 6.22 20.84 -31.64
CA LEU A 204 5.99 20.38 -30.31
C LEU A 204 6.07 21.52 -29.28
N SER A 205 5.04 21.62 -28.45
CA SER A 205 5.06 22.44 -27.23
C SER A 205 4.50 21.67 -26.06
N ILE A 206 5.08 21.89 -24.88
CA ILE A 206 4.72 21.26 -23.62
C ILE A 206 4.19 22.32 -22.67
N SER A 207 3.01 22.12 -22.11
CA SER A 207 2.40 23.01 -21.13
C SER A 207 2.00 22.23 -19.90
N VAL A 208 2.25 22.77 -18.70
CA VAL A 208 1.89 22.16 -17.43
C VAL A 208 0.93 23.07 -16.68
N PHE A 209 -0.18 22.52 -16.22
CA PHE A 209 -1.22 23.22 -15.47
C PHE A 209 -1.40 22.60 -14.09
N ASN A 210 -1.72 23.42 -13.10
CA ASN A 210 -2.18 22.96 -11.81
C ASN A 210 -3.68 22.55 -11.86
N PRO A 211 -4.24 21.96 -10.77
CA PRO A 211 -5.65 21.56 -10.73
C PRO A 211 -6.66 22.70 -10.93
N ALA A 212 -6.25 23.94 -10.64
CA ALA A 212 -7.06 25.14 -10.87
C ALA A 212 -6.98 25.66 -12.33
N GLY A 213 -6.28 24.94 -13.24
CA GLY A 213 -6.13 25.33 -14.63
C GLY A 213 -5.09 26.45 -14.86
N LYS A 214 -4.34 26.85 -13.83
CA LYS A 214 -3.29 27.87 -13.98
C LYS A 214 -2.08 27.23 -14.68
N LEU A 215 -1.62 27.92 -15.74
CA LEU A 215 -0.37 27.54 -16.44
C LEU A 215 0.83 27.77 -15.51
N LEU A 216 1.65 26.72 -15.32
CA LEU A 216 2.85 26.73 -14.48
C LEU A 216 4.11 26.73 -15.29
N LEU A 217 4.13 26.02 -16.41
CA LEU A 217 5.27 25.90 -17.32
C LEU A 217 4.79 25.81 -18.75
N LYS A 218 5.49 26.47 -19.66
CA LYS A 218 5.30 26.34 -21.10
C LYS A 218 6.67 26.29 -21.77
N GLU A 219 6.88 25.30 -22.59
CA GLU A 219 8.12 25.07 -23.33
C GLU A 219 7.81 24.85 -24.81
N SER A 220 8.42 25.63 -25.69
CA SER A 220 8.38 25.40 -27.14
C SER A 220 9.59 24.59 -27.54
N VAL A 221 9.38 23.40 -28.07
CA VAL A 221 10.42 22.43 -28.41
C VAL A 221 10.73 22.46 -29.90
N GLY A 222 9.72 22.72 -30.72
CA GLY A 222 9.81 22.65 -32.18
C GLY A 222 9.79 21.21 -32.68
N VAL A 223 10.93 20.64 -33.05
CA VAL A 223 11.04 19.25 -33.50
C VAL A 223 11.60 18.40 -32.35
N GLN A 224 10.97 17.31 -32.06
CA GLN A 224 11.41 16.28 -31.12
C GLN A 224 11.55 14.95 -31.86
N GLU A 225 12.77 14.44 -31.97
CA GLU A 225 13.04 13.10 -32.49
C GLU A 225 12.69 12.03 -31.45
N ALA A 226 12.61 10.75 -31.87
CA ALA A 226 12.48 9.65 -30.93
C ALA A 226 13.59 9.70 -29.87
N GLY A 227 13.19 9.55 -28.60
CA GLY A 227 14.14 9.71 -27.47
C GLY A 227 13.42 10.15 -26.19
N THR A 228 14.19 10.51 -25.18
CA THR A 228 13.66 10.91 -23.88
C THR A 228 13.99 12.37 -23.58
N ARG A 229 13.04 13.10 -23.01
CA ARG A 229 13.18 14.47 -22.53
C ARG A 229 12.75 14.54 -21.07
N SER A 230 13.57 15.18 -20.24
CA SER A 230 13.25 15.40 -18.83
C SER A 230 12.41 16.66 -18.66
N LEU A 231 11.41 16.58 -17.77
CA LEU A 231 10.57 17.68 -17.34
C LEU A 231 10.70 17.80 -15.81
N ASP A 232 11.28 18.90 -15.34
CA ASP A 232 11.50 19.13 -13.91
C ASP A 232 10.32 19.91 -13.31
N LEU A 233 9.52 19.21 -12.54
CA LEU A 233 8.40 19.73 -11.75
C LEU A 233 8.68 19.67 -10.25
N SER A 234 9.91 19.35 -9.83
CA SER A 234 10.30 19.17 -8.44
C SER A 234 10.06 20.40 -7.54
N LYS A 235 10.02 21.60 -8.12
CA LYS A 235 9.75 22.85 -7.41
C LYS A 235 8.26 23.06 -7.05
N TYR A 236 7.34 22.25 -7.62
CA TYR A 236 5.92 22.39 -7.34
C TYR A 236 5.49 21.49 -6.17
N SER A 237 4.43 21.86 -5.49
CA SER A 237 3.90 21.11 -4.35
C SER A 237 3.37 19.73 -4.76
N PRO A 238 3.31 18.74 -3.83
CA PRO A 238 2.62 17.49 -4.09
C PRO A 238 1.18 17.72 -4.57
N GLY A 239 0.73 16.93 -5.53
CA GLY A 239 -0.61 17.06 -6.09
C GLY A 239 -0.73 16.56 -7.53
N LEU A 240 -1.94 16.74 -8.09
CA LEU A 240 -2.25 16.38 -9.47
C LEU A 240 -1.92 17.55 -10.41
N TYR A 241 -1.31 17.25 -11.56
CA TYR A 241 -0.98 18.21 -12.61
C TYR A 241 -1.45 17.70 -13.96
N LEU A 242 -1.78 18.62 -14.88
CA LEU A 242 -2.09 18.29 -16.27
C LEU A 242 -0.91 18.71 -17.14
N VAL A 243 -0.37 17.76 -17.88
CA VAL A 243 0.63 18.03 -18.94
C VAL A 243 -0.07 17.94 -20.27
N SER A 244 -0.07 19.04 -21.00
CA SER A 244 -0.63 19.14 -22.36
C SER A 244 0.51 19.25 -23.36
N ILE A 245 0.54 18.35 -24.32
CA ILE A 245 1.55 18.26 -25.37
C ILE A 245 0.86 18.52 -26.70
N ASN A 246 1.18 19.66 -27.28
CA ASN A 246 0.66 20.06 -28.57
C ASN A 246 1.69 19.79 -29.66
N SER A 247 1.26 19.27 -30.80
CA SER A 247 2.09 19.02 -31.96
C SER A 247 1.31 19.25 -33.25
N SER A 248 1.98 19.17 -34.39
CA SER A 248 1.32 19.23 -35.70
C SER A 248 0.26 18.14 -35.92
N THR A 249 0.28 17.04 -35.13
CA THR A 249 -0.68 15.94 -35.22
C THR A 249 -1.84 16.05 -34.22
N GLY A 250 -1.81 17.05 -33.33
CA GLY A 250 -2.85 17.28 -32.32
C GLY A 250 -2.34 17.49 -30.91
N THR A 251 -3.26 17.48 -29.96
CA THR A 251 -3.01 17.71 -28.53
C THR A 251 -3.19 16.42 -27.73
N LEU A 252 -2.18 16.07 -26.96
CA LEU A 252 -2.20 14.96 -26.00
C LEU A 252 -2.22 15.53 -24.58
N ASN A 253 -3.07 14.97 -23.71
CA ASN A 253 -3.21 15.43 -22.34
C ASN A 253 -2.96 14.27 -21.36
N TYR A 254 -2.04 14.48 -20.43
CA TYR A 254 -1.64 13.50 -19.42
C TYR A 254 -1.83 14.05 -18.03
N ARG A 255 -2.31 13.21 -17.13
CA ARG A 255 -2.37 13.53 -15.69
C ARG A 255 -1.12 13.01 -15.01
N ILE A 256 -0.44 13.85 -14.25
CA ILE A 256 0.75 13.50 -13.47
C ILE A 256 0.46 13.75 -11.99
N VAL A 257 0.88 12.82 -11.14
CA VAL A 257 0.82 12.95 -9.69
C VAL A 257 2.22 13.14 -9.15
N ILE A 258 2.46 14.23 -8.43
CA ILE A 258 3.70 14.50 -7.71
C ILE A 258 3.49 14.11 -6.25
N ASN A 259 4.30 13.18 -5.76
CA ASN A 259 4.37 12.75 -4.37
C ASN A 259 5.79 13.01 -3.87
N LYS A 260 5.91 13.74 -2.77
CA LYS A 260 7.20 14.02 -2.10
C LYS A 260 7.14 13.55 -0.67
#